data_76c650ff9c3da0ffa03c4d3f3a85bf18
#
_entry.id   76c650ff9c3da0ffa03c4d3f3a85bf18
#
_cell.length_a   1.000
_cell.length_b   1.000
_cell.length_c   1.000
_cell.angle_alpha   90.00
_cell.angle_beta   90.00
_cell.angle_gamma   90.00
#
_symmetry.space_group_name_H-M   'P 1'
#
loop_
_entity.id
_entity.type
_entity.pdbx_description
1 polymer ?
#
loop_
_entity_poly.entity_id
_entity_poly.type
_entity_poly.pdbx_seq_one_letter_code
_entity_poly.pdbx_strand_id
1 'polypeptide(L)'
;MNLEELLSECTFERVTPTLLEQCEPFACGHDDLDEFFRSDYKLYADKLLGKTYAFRLINNPSKIVSIFTLSNDAIRIKQLVAEDKEQIEYVTENGEKNLRRFPGVLIGRLGTNQTLSRKGYGTAVMDFITAWFRSNEHKTGCRFIIVDAHNNPDTIRYYEKNGFQFLYSEEINEAKSMGLNIKRPNTLPLNTRLMYFDLIKIGLD
;
A
#
# COMPACT_ATOMS: atom_id res chain seq x y z
N MET A 1 -16.59 -3.06 9.76
CA MET A 1 -16.33 -4.21 8.86
C MET A 1 -14.97 -4.79 9.21
N ASN A 2 -14.92 -6.07 9.45
CA ASN A 2 -13.70 -6.85 9.67
C ASN A 2 -13.38 -7.70 8.42
N LEU A 3 -12.28 -8.47 8.47
CA LEU A 3 -11.83 -9.30 7.36
C LEU A 3 -12.84 -10.40 6.99
N GLU A 4 -13.46 -11.07 7.98
CA GLU A 4 -14.44 -12.13 7.75
C GLU A 4 -15.69 -11.60 7.04
N GLU A 5 -16.18 -10.43 7.47
CA GLU A 5 -17.30 -9.74 6.84
C GLU A 5 -16.96 -9.37 5.38
N LEU A 6 -15.76 -8.84 5.11
CA LEU A 6 -15.31 -8.52 3.76
C LEU A 6 -15.34 -9.77 2.86
N LEU A 7 -14.79 -10.89 3.34
CA LEU A 7 -14.72 -12.14 2.57
C LEU A 7 -16.09 -12.81 2.39
N SER A 8 -17.04 -12.55 3.29
CA SER A 8 -18.42 -13.03 3.14
C SER A 8 -19.25 -12.21 2.16
N GLU A 9 -18.93 -10.92 2.00
CA GLU A 9 -19.67 -10.01 1.13
C GLU A 9 -19.04 -9.83 -0.27
N CYS A 10 -17.74 -10.11 -0.43
CA CYS A 10 -16.97 -9.77 -1.61
C CYS A 10 -16.16 -10.94 -2.16
N THR A 11 -16.05 -11.00 -3.50
CA THR A 11 -15.05 -11.81 -4.20
C THR A 11 -13.77 -11.01 -4.40
N PHE A 12 -12.62 -11.68 -4.25
CA PHE A 12 -11.30 -11.11 -4.52
C PHE A 12 -10.77 -11.64 -5.84
N GLU A 13 -10.41 -10.75 -6.76
CA GLU A 13 -10.02 -11.14 -8.12
C GLU A 13 -8.88 -10.24 -8.66
N ARG A 14 -8.06 -10.81 -9.55
CA ARG A 14 -7.13 -10.03 -10.35
C ARG A 14 -7.89 -9.24 -11.42
N VAL A 15 -7.62 -7.94 -11.50
CA VAL A 15 -8.24 -7.08 -12.53
C VAL A 15 -7.70 -7.43 -13.91
N THR A 16 -8.64 -7.63 -14.83
CA THR A 16 -8.39 -7.81 -16.27
C THR A 16 -9.29 -6.86 -17.05
N PRO A 17 -8.99 -6.57 -18.33
CA PRO A 17 -9.89 -5.77 -19.17
C PRO A 17 -11.32 -6.33 -19.19
N THR A 18 -11.46 -7.65 -19.38
CA THR A 18 -12.75 -8.34 -19.39
C THR A 18 -13.53 -8.17 -18.09
N LEU A 19 -12.84 -8.18 -16.94
CA LEU A 19 -13.47 -7.95 -15.65
C LEU A 19 -14.03 -6.53 -15.56
N LEU A 20 -13.24 -5.53 -15.95
CA LEU A 20 -13.69 -4.12 -15.88
C LEU A 20 -14.82 -3.81 -16.86
N GLU A 21 -14.86 -4.45 -18.04
CA GLU A 21 -15.96 -4.33 -19.00
C GLU A 21 -17.31 -4.83 -18.43
N GLN A 22 -17.26 -5.73 -17.45
CA GLN A 22 -18.44 -6.26 -16.75
C GLN A 22 -18.84 -5.44 -15.53
N CYS A 23 -18.03 -4.45 -15.14
CA CYS A 23 -18.25 -3.66 -13.95
C CYS A 23 -18.82 -2.27 -14.26
N GLU A 24 -19.54 -1.73 -13.30
CA GLU A 24 -19.87 -0.31 -13.27
C GLU A 24 -18.61 0.53 -13.21
N PRO A 25 -18.59 1.76 -13.74
CA PRO A 25 -17.45 2.64 -13.61
C PRO A 25 -17.05 2.81 -12.13
N PHE A 26 -15.79 2.53 -11.83
CA PHE A 26 -15.25 2.72 -10.49
C PHE A 26 -14.90 4.20 -10.29
N ALA A 27 -15.27 4.72 -9.11
CA ALA A 27 -14.85 6.04 -8.65
C ALA A 27 -14.61 6.02 -7.14
N CYS A 28 -13.43 6.44 -6.71
CA CYS A 28 -13.08 6.60 -5.29
C CYS A 28 -13.13 8.07 -4.83
N GLY A 29 -13.37 9.01 -5.77
CA GLY A 29 -13.43 10.43 -5.52
C GLY A 29 -12.06 11.13 -5.55
N HIS A 30 -11.06 10.49 -6.17
CA HIS A 30 -9.74 11.04 -6.41
C HIS A 30 -9.37 10.88 -7.88
N ASP A 31 -9.32 11.98 -8.61
CA ASP A 31 -9.22 11.98 -10.08
C ASP A 31 -8.04 11.16 -10.62
N ASP A 32 -6.84 11.31 -10.05
CA ASP A 32 -5.65 10.56 -10.48
C ASP A 32 -5.79 9.04 -10.28
N LEU A 33 -6.43 8.62 -9.17
CA LEU A 33 -6.68 7.21 -8.90
C LEU A 33 -7.76 6.66 -9.83
N ASP A 34 -8.82 7.42 -10.03
CA ASP A 34 -9.94 7.05 -10.90
C ASP A 34 -9.45 6.92 -12.35
N GLU A 35 -8.61 7.83 -12.83
CA GLU A 35 -7.99 7.76 -14.15
C GLU A 35 -7.04 6.57 -14.27
N PHE A 36 -6.17 6.34 -13.27
CA PHE A 36 -5.28 5.20 -13.26
C PHE A 36 -6.03 3.87 -13.40
N PHE A 37 -7.10 3.68 -12.62
CA PHE A 37 -7.87 2.43 -12.66
C PHE A 37 -8.75 2.30 -13.90
N ARG A 38 -9.05 3.40 -14.59
CA ARG A 38 -9.78 3.39 -15.86
C ARG A 38 -8.88 2.99 -17.03
N SER A 39 -7.65 3.48 -17.09
CA SER A 39 -6.78 3.39 -18.28
C SER A 39 -5.40 2.83 -18.00
N ASP A 40 -4.66 3.38 -17.03
CA ASP A 40 -3.22 3.16 -16.89
C ASP A 40 -2.84 1.79 -16.30
N TYR A 41 -3.74 1.18 -15.50
CA TYR A 41 -3.50 -0.13 -14.89
C TYR A 41 -3.07 -1.20 -15.90
N LYS A 42 -3.62 -1.14 -17.14
CA LYS A 42 -3.29 -2.08 -18.21
C LYS A 42 -1.86 -1.91 -18.66
N LEU A 43 -1.41 -0.67 -18.89
CA LEU A 43 -0.03 -0.38 -19.24
C LEU A 43 0.96 -0.87 -18.18
N TYR A 44 0.61 -0.68 -16.90
CA TYR A 44 1.40 -1.18 -15.77
C TYR A 44 1.47 -2.71 -15.75
N ALA A 45 0.37 -3.39 -16.03
CA ALA A 45 0.33 -4.85 -16.11
C ALA A 45 1.14 -5.38 -17.28
N ASP A 46 1.01 -4.78 -18.49
CA ASP A 46 1.72 -5.18 -19.71
C ASP A 46 3.23 -4.99 -19.58
N LYS A 47 3.66 -3.95 -18.88
CA LYS A 47 5.09 -3.67 -18.61
C LYS A 47 5.62 -4.39 -17.36
N LEU A 48 4.81 -5.23 -16.70
CA LEU A 48 5.16 -5.94 -15.46
C LEU A 48 5.57 -5.01 -14.31
N LEU A 49 5.07 -3.77 -14.28
CA LEU A 49 5.35 -2.78 -13.24
C LEU A 49 4.49 -3.00 -11.98
N GLY A 50 3.34 -3.66 -12.13
CA GLY A 50 2.45 -3.95 -11.02
C GLY A 50 1.31 -4.88 -11.42
N LYS A 51 0.61 -5.39 -10.43
CA LYS A 51 -0.60 -6.20 -10.59
C LYS A 51 -1.75 -5.51 -9.87
N THR A 52 -2.87 -5.38 -10.54
CA THR A 52 -4.08 -4.76 -9.98
C THR A 52 -5.08 -5.84 -9.55
N TYR A 53 -5.69 -5.64 -8.39
CA TYR A 53 -6.67 -6.53 -7.79
C TYR A 53 -7.89 -5.74 -7.35
N ALA A 54 -9.04 -6.40 -7.29
CA ALA A 54 -10.29 -5.79 -6.85
C ALA A 54 -11.09 -6.72 -5.95
N PHE A 55 -11.85 -6.10 -5.05
CA PHE A 55 -12.97 -6.70 -4.36
C PHE A 55 -14.26 -6.27 -5.02
N ARG A 56 -15.14 -7.24 -5.35
CA ARG A 56 -16.48 -7.00 -5.92
C ARG A 56 -17.55 -7.59 -5.02
N LEU A 57 -18.71 -6.94 -4.93
CA LEU A 57 -19.82 -7.48 -4.15
C LEU A 57 -20.32 -8.81 -4.74
N ILE A 58 -20.54 -9.82 -3.91
CA ILE A 58 -21.12 -11.11 -4.32
C ILE A 58 -22.54 -10.94 -4.83
N ASN A 59 -23.33 -10.12 -4.14
CA ASN A 59 -24.74 -9.86 -4.48
C ASN A 59 -24.93 -8.84 -5.62
N ASN A 60 -23.87 -8.13 -6.04
CA ASN A 60 -23.82 -7.25 -7.19
C ASN A 60 -22.43 -7.28 -7.83
N PRO A 61 -22.10 -8.31 -8.65
CA PRO A 61 -20.75 -8.50 -9.19
C PRO A 61 -20.26 -7.41 -10.14
N SER A 62 -21.15 -6.53 -10.64
CA SER A 62 -20.74 -5.35 -11.39
C SER A 62 -20.15 -4.24 -10.50
N LYS A 63 -20.38 -4.31 -9.19
CA LYS A 63 -19.94 -3.28 -8.23
C LYS A 63 -18.56 -3.59 -7.65
N ILE A 64 -17.56 -2.80 -8.02
CA ILE A 64 -16.26 -2.81 -7.38
C ILE A 64 -16.36 -2.06 -6.05
N VAL A 65 -15.93 -2.73 -4.99
CA VAL A 65 -15.86 -2.20 -3.61
C VAL A 65 -14.56 -1.46 -3.37
N SER A 66 -13.45 -2.12 -3.71
CA SER A 66 -12.11 -1.56 -3.60
C SER A 66 -11.22 -2.13 -4.69
N ILE A 67 -10.26 -1.32 -5.13
CA ILE A 67 -9.28 -1.69 -6.15
C ILE A 67 -7.91 -1.18 -5.74
N PHE A 68 -6.87 -2.00 -5.96
CA PHE A 68 -5.52 -1.65 -5.57
C PHE A 68 -4.47 -2.29 -6.48
N THR A 69 -3.29 -1.66 -6.54
CA THR A 69 -2.15 -2.15 -7.33
C THR A 69 -0.98 -2.46 -6.44
N LEU A 70 -0.35 -3.61 -6.67
CA LEU A 70 0.82 -4.08 -5.94
C LEU A 70 2.02 -4.21 -6.87
N SER A 71 3.19 -3.81 -6.37
CA SER A 71 4.49 -4.03 -7.02
C SER A 71 5.55 -4.45 -6.00
N ASN A 72 6.62 -5.10 -6.48
CA ASN A 72 7.75 -5.44 -5.61
C ASN A 72 8.51 -4.17 -5.22
N ASP A 73 8.92 -4.11 -3.95
CA ASP A 73 9.75 -3.03 -3.43
C ASP A 73 10.70 -3.54 -2.33
N ALA A 74 11.53 -2.65 -1.78
CA ALA A 74 12.41 -2.97 -0.68
C ALA A 74 12.82 -1.71 0.10
N ILE A 75 12.80 -1.79 1.43
CA ILE A 75 13.39 -0.74 2.28
C ILE A 75 14.91 -0.85 2.23
N ARG A 76 15.58 0.25 1.87
CA ARG A 76 17.03 0.35 1.73
C ARG A 76 17.64 1.04 2.96
N ILE A 77 18.26 0.27 3.85
CA ILE A 77 18.82 0.76 5.11
C ILE A 77 19.84 1.89 4.94
N LYS A 78 20.63 1.88 3.86
CA LYS A 78 21.64 2.91 3.61
C LYS A 78 21.07 4.31 3.36
N GLN A 79 19.81 4.43 3.04
CA GLN A 79 19.15 5.70 2.77
C GLN A 79 18.55 6.32 4.04
N LEU A 80 18.50 5.57 5.14
CA LEU A 80 17.92 6.01 6.40
C LEU A 80 18.98 6.69 7.28
N VAL A 81 18.59 7.70 8.03
CA VAL A 81 19.36 8.26 9.13
C VAL A 81 19.37 7.28 10.31
N ALA A 82 20.27 7.49 11.28
CA ALA A 82 20.48 6.53 12.38
C ALA A 82 19.19 6.21 13.16
N GLU A 83 18.40 7.23 13.49
CA GLU A 83 17.14 7.10 14.23
C GLU A 83 16.08 6.27 13.47
N ASP A 84 15.92 6.52 12.17
CA ASP A 84 14.98 5.78 11.31
C ASP A 84 15.46 4.33 11.09
N LYS A 85 16.79 4.11 11.12
CA LYS A 85 17.37 2.78 11.03
C LYS A 85 17.01 1.88 12.21
N GLU A 86 17.09 2.40 13.42
CA GLU A 86 16.79 1.65 14.64
C GLU A 86 15.36 1.09 14.61
N GLN A 87 14.43 1.77 13.98
CA GLN A 87 13.05 1.31 13.82
C GLN A 87 12.92 0.11 12.87
N ILE A 88 13.81 0.01 11.88
CA ILE A 88 13.79 -1.02 10.82
C ILE A 88 14.76 -2.16 11.12
N GLU A 89 15.90 -1.87 11.77
CA GLU A 89 16.88 -2.89 12.11
C GLU A 89 16.32 -3.85 13.15
N TYR A 90 15.71 -4.91 12.64
CA TYR A 90 15.59 -6.10 13.43
C TYR A 90 16.97 -6.74 13.50
N VAL A 91 17.61 -6.60 14.65
CA VAL A 91 18.78 -7.39 14.99
C VAL A 91 18.32 -8.85 14.95
N THR A 92 18.75 -9.60 13.94
CA THR A 92 18.73 -11.06 14.05
C THR A 92 19.57 -11.37 15.29
N GLU A 93 19.02 -12.08 16.24
CA GLU A 93 19.62 -12.38 17.55
C GLU A 93 21.06 -12.92 17.49
N ASN A 94 21.55 -13.30 16.33
CA ASN A 94 22.85 -13.91 16.08
C ASN A 94 23.83 -13.06 15.25
N GLY A 95 23.56 -11.80 14.99
CA GLY A 95 24.54 -10.91 14.33
C GLY A 95 24.92 -11.29 12.89
N GLU A 96 24.20 -12.18 12.24
CA GLU A 96 24.71 -12.92 11.09
C GLU A 96 24.50 -12.28 9.72
N LYS A 97 24.04 -11.20 9.50
CA LYS A 97 24.14 -10.45 8.23
C LYS A 97 23.34 -9.15 8.31
N ASN A 98 24.04 -8.05 8.33
CA ASN A 98 23.47 -6.73 8.07
C ASN A 98 22.80 -6.74 6.68
N LEU A 99 21.50 -6.96 6.64
CA LEU A 99 20.73 -6.86 5.41
C LEU A 99 20.76 -5.40 4.95
N ARG A 100 21.17 -5.20 3.72
CA ARG A 100 21.18 -3.87 3.11
C ARG A 100 19.82 -3.45 2.57
N ARG A 101 18.94 -4.43 2.39
CA ARG A 101 17.60 -4.27 1.84
C ARG A 101 16.68 -5.28 2.49
N PHE A 102 15.52 -4.83 2.89
CA PHE A 102 14.44 -5.69 3.38
C PHE A 102 13.35 -5.81 2.31
N PRO A 103 12.93 -7.02 1.94
CA PRO A 103 11.91 -7.22 0.93
C PRO A 103 10.57 -6.64 1.39
N GLY A 104 9.88 -6.00 0.49
CA GLY A 104 8.55 -5.44 0.71
C GLY A 104 7.68 -5.48 -0.54
N VAL A 105 6.44 -5.15 -0.36
CA VAL A 105 5.47 -4.90 -1.41
C VAL A 105 5.00 -3.45 -1.32
N LEU A 106 4.98 -2.76 -2.44
CA LEU A 106 4.40 -1.41 -2.54
C LEU A 106 2.93 -1.51 -2.94
N ILE A 107 2.06 -0.91 -2.14
CA ILE A 107 0.70 -0.57 -2.57
C ILE A 107 0.82 0.75 -3.33
N GLY A 108 0.95 0.67 -4.65
CA GLY A 108 1.16 1.85 -5.48
C GLY A 108 -0.10 2.70 -5.66
N ARG A 109 -1.26 2.07 -5.60
CA ARG A 109 -2.58 2.70 -5.71
C ARG A 109 -3.57 1.91 -4.86
N LEU A 110 -4.47 2.61 -4.16
CA LEU A 110 -5.56 2.01 -3.41
C LEU A 110 -6.75 2.97 -3.41
N GLY A 111 -7.90 2.49 -3.86
CA GLY A 111 -9.16 3.23 -3.83
C GLY A 111 -10.30 2.37 -3.30
N THR A 112 -11.17 2.96 -2.48
CA THR A 112 -12.46 2.39 -2.09
C THR A 112 -13.57 3.18 -2.77
N ASN A 113 -14.56 2.47 -3.31
CA ASN A 113 -15.68 3.09 -4.01
C ASN A 113 -16.33 4.16 -3.13
N GLN A 114 -16.48 5.37 -3.65
CA GLN A 114 -16.98 6.52 -2.88
C GLN A 114 -18.38 6.29 -2.30
N THR A 115 -19.24 5.50 -2.97
CA THR A 115 -20.57 5.16 -2.48
C THR A 115 -20.56 4.18 -1.30
N LEU A 116 -19.42 3.55 -1.06
CA LEU A 116 -19.16 2.58 0.02
C LEU A 116 -18.15 3.11 1.04
N SER A 117 -17.70 4.37 0.90
CA SER A 117 -16.77 4.98 1.83
C SER A 117 -17.32 5.03 3.26
N ARG A 118 -16.42 5.07 4.26
CA ARG A 118 -16.75 5.13 5.71
C ARG A 118 -17.55 3.94 6.26
N LYS A 119 -17.69 2.85 5.50
CA LYS A 119 -18.32 1.59 5.94
C LYS A 119 -17.33 0.56 6.47
N GLY A 120 -16.04 0.92 6.55
CA GLY A 120 -14.98 0.04 7.05
C GLY A 120 -14.30 -0.84 6.00
N TYR A 121 -14.75 -0.81 4.73
CA TYR A 121 -14.14 -1.60 3.65
C TYR A 121 -12.63 -1.35 3.48
N GLY A 122 -12.19 -0.09 3.53
CA GLY A 122 -10.77 0.24 3.38
C GLY A 122 -9.89 -0.43 4.45
N THR A 123 -10.33 -0.44 5.71
CA THR A 123 -9.62 -1.13 6.80
C THR A 123 -9.63 -2.65 6.58
N ALA A 124 -10.78 -3.25 6.27
CA ALA A 124 -10.87 -4.69 6.02
C ALA A 124 -10.04 -5.15 4.81
N VAL A 125 -9.92 -4.30 3.76
CA VAL A 125 -9.00 -4.55 2.63
C VAL A 125 -7.55 -4.50 3.07
N MET A 126 -7.18 -3.59 3.97
CA MET A 126 -5.82 -3.53 4.52
C MET A 126 -5.52 -4.77 5.38
N ASP A 127 -6.47 -5.19 6.23
CA ASP A 127 -6.37 -6.44 6.99
C ASP A 127 -6.20 -7.66 6.06
N PHE A 128 -6.93 -7.69 4.95
CA PHE A 128 -6.76 -8.73 3.93
C PHE A 128 -5.36 -8.72 3.32
N ILE A 129 -4.86 -7.56 2.89
CA ILE A 129 -3.54 -7.45 2.27
C ILE A 129 -2.46 -7.93 3.26
N THR A 130 -2.54 -7.52 4.52
CA THR A 130 -1.57 -7.94 5.55
C THR A 130 -1.63 -9.45 5.81
N ALA A 131 -2.82 -10.03 5.94
CA ALA A 131 -3.00 -11.47 6.09
C ALA A 131 -2.50 -12.26 4.86
N TRP A 132 -2.80 -11.76 3.67
CA TRP A 132 -2.38 -12.38 2.42
C TRP A 132 -0.87 -12.45 2.29
N PHE A 133 -0.15 -11.35 2.56
CA PHE A 133 1.32 -11.32 2.48
C PHE A 133 2.03 -12.09 3.62
N ARG A 134 1.34 -12.41 4.70
CA ARG A 134 1.82 -13.34 5.75
C ARG A 134 1.58 -14.79 5.44
N SER A 135 0.69 -15.12 4.52
CA SER A 135 0.36 -16.50 4.21
C SER A 135 1.54 -17.22 3.56
N ASN A 136 1.63 -18.53 3.80
CA ASN A 136 2.66 -19.39 3.20
C ASN A 136 2.47 -19.62 1.69
N GLU A 137 1.38 -19.09 1.10
CA GLU A 137 1.07 -19.23 -0.32
C GLU A 137 1.87 -18.26 -1.20
N HIS A 138 2.52 -17.27 -0.60
CA HIS A 138 3.37 -16.34 -1.33
C HIS A 138 4.67 -16.99 -1.80
N LYS A 139 4.99 -16.79 -3.09
CA LYS A 139 6.22 -17.34 -3.71
C LYS A 139 7.50 -16.63 -3.28
N THR A 140 7.40 -15.46 -2.66
CA THR A 140 8.56 -14.66 -2.25
C THR A 140 8.39 -14.19 -0.81
N GLY A 141 9.50 -14.03 -0.09
CA GLY A 141 9.48 -13.39 1.22
C GLY A 141 9.06 -11.93 1.10
N CYS A 142 8.19 -11.49 2.00
CA CYS A 142 7.79 -10.09 2.15
C CYS A 142 7.87 -9.73 3.64
N ARG A 143 8.65 -8.72 3.99
CA ARG A 143 8.76 -8.23 5.36
C ARG A 143 7.88 -7.02 5.61
N PHE A 144 7.79 -6.12 4.63
CA PHE A 144 7.11 -4.86 4.76
C PHE A 144 6.04 -4.65 3.71
N ILE A 145 4.92 -4.03 4.11
CA ILE A 145 4.01 -3.37 3.18
C ILE A 145 4.40 -1.90 3.18
N ILE A 146 4.59 -1.33 2.00
CA ILE A 146 5.07 0.03 1.79
C ILE A 146 4.00 0.81 1.04
N VAL A 147 3.85 2.10 1.36
CA VAL A 147 2.93 3.01 0.66
C VAL A 147 3.56 4.39 0.49
N ASP A 148 3.29 5.02 -0.64
CA ASP A 148 3.49 6.45 -0.84
C ASP A 148 2.17 7.17 -0.52
N ALA A 149 1.96 7.47 0.75
CA ALA A 149 0.73 8.09 1.25
C ALA A 149 0.64 9.56 0.83
N HIS A 150 -0.46 9.98 0.21
CA HIS A 150 -0.70 11.41 0.00
C HIS A 150 -0.54 12.17 1.31
N ASN A 151 0.26 13.24 1.30
CA ASN A 151 0.60 14.01 2.48
C ASN A 151 -0.53 14.96 2.89
N ASN A 152 -1.67 14.39 3.21
CA ASN A 152 -2.83 15.08 3.76
C ASN A 152 -3.33 14.39 5.03
N PRO A 153 -3.98 15.12 5.95
CA PRO A 153 -4.35 14.60 7.26
C PRO A 153 -5.24 13.35 7.22
N ASP A 154 -6.15 13.25 6.26
CA ASP A 154 -7.09 12.12 6.19
C ASP A 154 -6.41 10.84 5.72
N THR A 155 -5.54 10.92 4.71
CA THR A 155 -4.78 9.79 4.20
C THR A 155 -3.76 9.30 5.22
N ILE A 156 -3.01 10.21 5.85
CA ILE A 156 -2.04 9.84 6.89
C ILE A 156 -2.75 9.15 8.06
N ARG A 157 -3.83 9.74 8.58
CA ARG A 157 -4.62 9.13 9.66
C ARG A 157 -5.18 7.76 9.28
N TYR A 158 -5.58 7.56 8.03
CA TYR A 158 -6.04 6.25 7.54
C TYR A 158 -4.92 5.21 7.67
N TYR A 159 -3.72 5.50 7.19
CA TYR A 159 -2.60 4.56 7.26
C TYR A 159 -2.11 4.33 8.70
N GLU A 160 -1.99 5.38 9.53
CA GLU A 160 -1.64 5.26 10.95
C GLU A 160 -2.64 4.37 11.70
N LYS A 161 -3.95 4.58 11.47
CA LYS A 161 -5.01 3.74 12.07
C LYS A 161 -4.90 2.27 11.65
N ASN A 162 -4.34 1.98 10.47
CA ASN A 162 -4.09 0.63 9.99
C ASN A 162 -2.66 0.13 10.35
N GLY A 163 -1.98 0.76 11.31
CA GLY A 163 -0.70 0.32 11.86
C GLY A 163 0.54 0.68 11.04
N PHE A 164 0.40 1.54 10.04
CA PHE A 164 1.54 2.06 9.29
C PHE A 164 2.28 3.15 10.07
N GLN A 165 3.57 3.25 9.84
CA GLN A 165 4.45 4.25 10.42
C GLN A 165 5.23 4.94 9.31
N PHE A 166 5.65 6.19 9.51
CA PHE A 166 6.56 6.87 8.58
C PHE A 166 7.90 6.14 8.51
N LEU A 167 8.43 5.96 7.29
CA LEU A 167 9.77 5.41 7.10
C LEU A 167 10.85 6.42 7.49
N TYR A 168 10.57 7.68 7.27
CA TYR A 168 11.42 8.81 7.70
C TYR A 168 10.64 9.62 8.73
N SER A 169 11.15 9.71 9.96
CA SER A 169 10.57 10.52 11.04
C SER A 169 10.46 11.98 10.60
N GLU A 170 11.52 12.49 9.95
CA GLU A 170 11.58 13.86 9.46
C GLU A 170 11.40 13.92 7.93
N GLU A 171 10.46 14.72 7.48
CA GLU A 171 10.15 14.90 6.05
C GLU A 171 11.34 15.43 5.24
N ILE A 172 12.20 16.23 5.88
CA ILE A 172 13.43 16.73 5.27
C ILE A 172 14.43 15.63 4.93
N ASN A 173 14.47 14.55 5.73
CA ASN A 173 15.34 13.40 5.49
C ASN A 173 14.80 12.56 4.33
N GLU A 174 13.50 12.44 4.24
CA GLU A 174 12.83 11.81 3.09
C GLU A 174 13.13 12.57 1.78
N ALA A 175 12.94 13.89 1.78
CA ALA A 175 13.27 14.75 0.64
C ALA A 175 14.73 14.62 0.19
N LYS A 176 15.67 14.56 1.15
CA LYS A 176 17.10 14.33 0.86
C LYS A 176 17.36 12.95 0.26
N SER A 177 16.70 11.90 0.77
CA SER A 177 16.83 10.53 0.24
C SER A 177 16.35 10.42 -1.21
N MET A 178 15.39 11.23 -1.60
CA MET A 178 14.88 11.36 -2.97
C MET A 178 15.81 12.22 -3.86
N GLY A 179 16.88 12.79 -3.32
CA GLY A 179 17.79 13.70 -4.05
C GLY A 179 17.20 15.09 -4.29
N LEU A 180 16.17 15.48 -3.57
CA LEU A 180 15.53 16.79 -3.73
C LEU A 180 16.38 17.90 -3.11
N ASN A 181 16.41 19.07 -3.75
CA ASN A 181 17.11 20.23 -3.23
C ASN A 181 16.23 20.98 -2.23
N ILE A 182 16.43 20.69 -0.94
CA ILE A 182 15.67 21.28 0.17
C ILE A 182 15.81 22.81 0.32
N LYS A 183 16.79 23.43 -0.38
CA LYS A 183 16.96 24.90 -0.39
C LYS A 183 16.04 25.58 -1.42
N ARG A 184 15.43 24.82 -2.32
CA ARG A 184 14.47 25.39 -3.26
C ARG A 184 13.14 25.69 -2.57
N PRO A 185 12.50 26.85 -2.83
CA PRO A 185 11.16 27.10 -2.35
C PRO A 185 10.19 26.03 -2.90
N ASN A 186 9.19 25.68 -2.11
CA ASN A 186 8.17 24.66 -2.44
C ASN A 186 8.68 23.21 -2.58
N THR A 187 9.87 22.89 -2.09
CA THR A 187 10.30 21.48 -1.97
C THR A 187 9.55 20.75 -0.85
N LEU A 188 9.20 21.49 0.20
CA LEU A 188 8.39 21.00 1.31
C LEU A 188 7.11 21.83 1.44
N PRO A 189 5.99 21.25 1.90
CA PRO A 189 5.85 19.83 2.23
C PRO A 189 5.90 18.94 0.98
N LEU A 190 6.31 17.68 1.15
CA LEU A 190 6.25 16.67 0.08
C LEU A 190 4.80 16.37 -0.28
N ASN A 191 4.54 16.01 -1.53
CA ASN A 191 3.20 15.59 -1.97
C ASN A 191 2.78 14.26 -1.35
N THR A 192 3.75 13.37 -1.10
CA THR A 192 3.54 12.06 -0.49
C THR A 192 4.56 11.83 0.61
N ARG A 193 4.24 10.94 1.54
CA ARG A 193 5.12 10.46 2.59
C ARG A 193 5.23 8.94 2.51
N LEU A 194 6.45 8.44 2.56
CA LEU A 194 6.72 7.01 2.56
C LEU A 194 6.39 6.43 3.93
N MET A 195 5.44 5.51 3.96
CA MET A 195 5.03 4.80 5.18
C MET A 195 5.18 3.29 4.99
N TYR A 196 5.34 2.57 6.08
CA TYR A 196 5.49 1.13 6.06
C TYR A 196 4.71 0.46 7.19
N PHE A 197 4.36 -0.81 6.95
CA PHE A 197 3.81 -1.73 7.94
C PHE A 197 4.73 -2.94 8.07
N ASP A 198 5.09 -3.32 9.29
CA ASP A 198 5.96 -4.47 9.55
C ASP A 198 5.14 -5.74 9.79
N LEU A 199 5.18 -6.67 8.85
CA LEU A 199 4.39 -7.89 8.88
C LEU A 199 4.72 -8.84 10.02
N ILE A 200 5.89 -8.75 10.64
CA ILE A 200 6.23 -9.62 11.78
C ILE A 200 5.75 -9.07 13.13
N LYS A 201 5.40 -7.79 13.21
CA LYS A 201 4.88 -7.19 14.45
C LYS A 201 3.44 -7.59 14.76
N ILE A 202 2.73 -8.24 13.82
CA ILE A 202 1.38 -8.75 14.07
C ILE A 202 1.48 -9.99 14.97
N GLY A 203 0.87 -9.93 16.16
CA GLY A 203 0.80 -11.07 17.10
C GLY A 203 1.94 -11.12 18.13
N LEU A 204 2.62 -10.00 18.36
CA LEU A 204 3.54 -9.79 19.48
C LEU A 204 2.87 -9.01 20.64
N ASP A 205 1.58 -8.69 20.52
CA ASP A 205 0.77 -8.05 21.57
C ASP A 205 -0.07 -9.09 22.32
#